data_34441f9b262f8b9603e7b706685e8626
#
_entry.id   34441f9b262f8b9603e7b706685e8626
#
_cell.length_a   1.000
_cell.length_b   1.000
_cell.length_c   1.000
_cell.angle_alpha   90.00
_cell.angle_beta   90.00
_cell.angle_gamma   90.00
#
_symmetry.space_group_name_H-M   'P 1'
#
loop_
_entity.id
_entity.type
_entity.pdbx_description
1 polymer ?
#
loop_
_entity_poly.entity_id
_entity_poly.type
_entity_poly.pdbx_seq_one_letter_code
_entity_poly.pdbx_strand_id
1 'polypeptide(L)'
;MYILIISVIVLFLAYLRYFPLDYDEKKHFEEIDNQRKSDFYSVDFGKKYFNLWKKDKRNVFHSIKWFLEKKPEYNYEKGKYFPENKNIAKEELRNLTESKKDFIIWIGHNTTLIKTGEHFFLCDPVFSEKIFFTKRHTKTGIDPVILNEVFKDSKLNILITHNHYDHLDMKSLKRLKITGSIYLPAGVKKLLKGINAAEIKELGWWEHVESGSLKINFLPAQHYSHRISQSKNSSLWGSYVIETENG
;
A
#
# COMPACT_ATOMS: atom_id res chain seq x y z
N MET A 1 -26.45 -28.93 13.93
CA MET A 1 -27.24 -27.69 14.11
C MET A 1 -26.42 -26.53 14.68
N TYR A 2 -25.75 -26.69 15.83
CA TYR A 2 -24.94 -25.61 16.45
C TYR A 2 -23.78 -25.10 15.59
N ILE A 3 -23.06 -25.97 14.88
CA ILE A 3 -21.97 -25.57 14.00
C ILE A 3 -22.47 -24.67 12.87
N LEU A 4 -23.62 -24.97 12.28
CA LEU A 4 -24.21 -24.15 11.22
C LEU A 4 -24.60 -22.76 11.76
N ILE A 5 -25.20 -22.70 12.98
CA ILE A 5 -25.56 -21.43 13.60
C ILE A 5 -24.33 -20.58 13.90
N ILE A 6 -23.28 -21.19 14.47
CA ILE A 6 -21.99 -20.49 14.73
C ILE A 6 -21.39 -19.97 13.42
N SER A 7 -21.40 -20.78 12.35
CA SER A 7 -20.89 -20.36 11.04
C SER A 7 -21.68 -19.18 10.48
N VAL A 8 -23.01 -19.19 10.60
CA VAL A 8 -23.88 -18.08 10.16
C VAL A 8 -23.60 -16.82 10.98
N ILE A 9 -23.45 -16.94 12.31
CA ILE A 9 -23.14 -15.81 13.18
C ILE A 9 -21.75 -15.22 12.83
N VAL A 10 -20.74 -16.06 12.61
CA VAL A 10 -19.41 -15.62 12.23
C VAL A 10 -19.42 -14.91 10.88
N LEU A 11 -20.17 -15.45 9.90
CA LEU A 11 -20.34 -14.81 8.59
C LEU A 11 -21.09 -13.48 8.69
N PHE A 12 -22.13 -13.42 9.55
CA PHE A 12 -22.87 -12.19 9.78
C PHE A 12 -22.04 -11.12 10.49
N LEU A 13 -21.26 -11.49 11.51
CA LEU A 13 -20.33 -10.57 12.17
C LEU A 13 -19.22 -10.10 11.22
N ALA A 14 -18.70 -10.98 10.37
CA ALA A 14 -17.76 -10.62 9.31
C ALA A 14 -18.42 -9.67 8.30
N TYR A 15 -19.69 -9.91 7.94
CA TYR A 15 -20.46 -9.03 7.07
C TYR A 15 -20.63 -7.63 7.68
N LEU A 16 -21.07 -7.53 8.94
CA LEU A 16 -21.22 -6.25 9.66
C LEU A 16 -19.90 -5.49 9.76
N ARG A 17 -18.78 -6.20 9.91
CA ARG A 17 -17.45 -5.61 9.93
C ARG A 17 -17.01 -5.10 8.56
N TYR A 18 -17.43 -5.75 7.50
CA TYR A 18 -17.11 -5.39 6.10
C TYR A 18 -18.04 -4.32 5.53
N PHE A 19 -19.31 -4.33 5.93
CA PHE A 19 -20.36 -3.44 5.45
C PHE A 19 -21.07 -2.81 6.66
N PRO A 20 -20.54 -1.72 7.23
CA PRO A 20 -21.22 -1.03 8.32
C PRO A 20 -22.62 -0.61 7.88
N LEU A 21 -23.63 -0.91 8.73
CA LEU A 21 -25.05 -0.67 8.46
C LEU A 21 -25.43 0.81 8.50
N ASP A 22 -24.60 1.64 9.10
CA ASP A 22 -24.82 3.06 9.38
C ASP A 22 -24.23 4.02 8.35
N TYR A 23 -23.80 3.48 7.19
CA TYR A 23 -23.24 4.30 6.12
C TYR A 23 -24.34 4.98 5.32
N ASP A 24 -24.52 6.28 5.51
CA ASP A 24 -25.36 7.14 4.69
C ASP A 24 -24.56 7.77 3.55
N GLU A 25 -24.68 7.16 2.36
CA GLU A 25 -23.98 7.58 1.15
C GLU A 25 -24.36 9.01 0.75
N LYS A 26 -25.64 9.39 0.91
CA LYS A 26 -26.14 10.72 0.55
C LYS A 26 -25.51 11.79 1.44
N LYS A 27 -25.54 11.60 2.74
CA LYS A 27 -24.93 12.49 3.71
C LYS A 27 -23.45 12.61 3.47
N HIS A 28 -22.77 11.50 3.15
CA HIS A 28 -21.34 11.48 2.83
C HIS A 28 -21.00 12.39 1.63
N PHE A 29 -21.77 12.31 0.53
CA PHE A 29 -21.50 13.15 -0.64
C PHE A 29 -21.90 14.61 -0.43
N GLU A 30 -22.94 14.89 0.33
CA GLU A 30 -23.30 16.25 0.75
C GLU A 30 -22.18 16.89 1.59
N GLU A 31 -21.56 16.13 2.48
CA GLU A 31 -20.44 16.61 3.29
C GLU A 31 -19.16 16.80 2.46
N ILE A 32 -18.87 15.91 1.50
CA ILE A 32 -17.77 16.10 0.54
C ILE A 32 -17.99 17.37 -0.28
N ASP A 33 -19.18 17.60 -0.82
CA ASP A 33 -19.48 18.77 -1.61
C ASP A 33 -19.41 20.08 -0.80
N ASN A 34 -19.75 20.02 0.48
CA ASN A 34 -19.55 21.13 1.40
C ASN A 34 -18.07 21.38 1.72
N GLN A 35 -17.27 20.33 1.88
CA GLN A 35 -15.84 20.43 2.10
C GLN A 35 -15.06 20.84 0.85
N ARG A 36 -15.51 20.48 -0.36
CA ARG A 36 -14.92 20.96 -1.62
C ARG A 36 -14.89 22.48 -1.75
N LYS A 37 -15.71 23.19 -0.98
CA LYS A 37 -15.72 24.65 -0.89
C LYS A 37 -14.64 25.22 0.02
N SER A 38 -13.98 24.40 0.82
CA SER A 38 -12.79 24.73 1.62
C SER A 38 -11.57 24.01 1.04
N ASP A 39 -10.44 24.68 0.89
CA ASP A 39 -9.22 24.19 0.19
C ASP A 39 -8.53 22.98 0.81
N PHE A 40 -9.13 22.31 1.80
CA PHE A 40 -8.56 21.17 2.49
C PHE A 40 -9.57 20.05 2.69
N TYR A 41 -9.30 18.90 2.06
CA TYR A 41 -10.10 17.69 2.26
C TYR A 41 -9.48 16.80 3.34
N SER A 42 -10.02 16.83 4.53
CA SER A 42 -9.90 15.72 5.47
C SER A 42 -11.23 14.99 5.52
N VAL A 43 -11.31 13.81 4.92
CA VAL A 43 -12.55 13.00 4.94
C VAL A 43 -12.45 12.05 6.12
N ASP A 44 -12.46 12.59 7.33
CA ASP A 44 -12.56 11.83 8.57
C ASP A 44 -13.99 11.93 9.10
N PHE A 45 -14.75 10.86 8.89
CA PHE A 45 -16.07 10.68 9.46
C PHE A 45 -15.97 9.82 10.72
N GLY A 46 -15.65 10.45 11.84
CA GLY A 46 -15.70 9.77 13.14
C GLY A 46 -14.87 8.50 13.21
N LYS A 47 -13.60 8.53 12.75
CA LYS A 47 -12.64 7.42 12.72
C LYS A 47 -12.65 6.53 11.47
N LYS A 48 -13.33 6.93 10.39
CA LYS A 48 -13.31 6.21 9.10
C LYS A 48 -13.06 7.17 7.96
N TYR A 49 -12.36 6.68 6.92
CA TYR A 49 -12.08 7.42 5.71
C TYR A 49 -12.96 6.91 4.56
N PHE A 50 -13.27 7.76 3.60
CA PHE A 50 -14.12 7.47 2.46
C PHE A 50 -13.50 7.97 1.16
N ASN A 51 -13.83 7.34 0.03
CA ASN A 51 -13.39 7.81 -1.27
C ASN A 51 -14.04 9.16 -1.62
N LEU A 52 -13.29 10.02 -2.31
CA LEU A 52 -13.79 11.31 -2.82
C LEU A 52 -14.78 11.15 -3.98
N TRP A 53 -14.77 9.99 -4.63
CA TRP A 53 -15.60 9.71 -5.79
C TRP A 53 -16.67 8.69 -5.46
N LYS A 54 -17.81 8.83 -6.12
CA LYS A 54 -18.91 7.89 -5.98
C LYS A 54 -18.45 6.49 -6.39
N LYS A 55 -18.74 5.52 -5.55
CA LYS A 55 -18.44 4.12 -5.82
C LYS A 55 -19.65 3.46 -6.47
N ASP A 56 -19.42 2.65 -7.50
CA ASP A 56 -20.47 1.77 -8.03
C ASP A 56 -21.03 0.87 -6.93
N LYS A 57 -22.35 0.79 -6.86
CA LYS A 57 -23.04 -0.07 -5.90
C LYS A 57 -22.81 -1.54 -6.25
N ARG A 58 -21.70 -2.09 -5.82
CA ARG A 58 -21.47 -3.54 -5.84
C ARG A 58 -22.05 -4.13 -4.57
N ASN A 59 -23.11 -4.92 -4.69
CA ASN A 59 -23.63 -5.68 -3.57
C ASN A 59 -22.91 -7.03 -3.45
N VAL A 60 -23.11 -7.72 -2.33
CA VAL A 60 -22.51 -9.02 -2.06
C VAL A 60 -22.85 -10.06 -3.13
N PHE A 61 -24.03 -9.98 -3.76
CA PHE A 61 -24.45 -10.89 -4.82
C PHE A 61 -23.59 -10.76 -6.08
N HIS A 62 -23.12 -9.55 -6.43
CA HIS A 62 -22.15 -9.36 -7.53
C HIS A 62 -20.83 -10.06 -7.22
N SER A 63 -20.36 -10.00 -5.98
CA SER A 63 -19.13 -10.69 -5.57
C SER A 63 -19.28 -12.20 -5.59
N ILE A 64 -20.43 -12.73 -5.12
CA ILE A 64 -20.75 -14.15 -5.17
C ILE A 64 -20.88 -14.61 -6.63
N LYS A 65 -21.62 -13.88 -7.47
CA LYS A 65 -21.75 -14.15 -8.90
C LYS A 65 -20.37 -14.20 -9.56
N TRP A 66 -19.53 -13.20 -9.35
CA TRP A 66 -18.16 -13.15 -9.88
C TRP A 66 -17.32 -14.33 -9.41
N PHE A 67 -17.47 -14.77 -8.15
CA PHE A 67 -16.74 -15.92 -7.61
C PHE A 67 -17.19 -17.23 -8.25
N LEU A 68 -18.50 -17.39 -8.52
CA LEU A 68 -19.12 -18.59 -9.09
C LEU A 68 -19.00 -18.64 -10.63
N GLU A 69 -18.77 -17.51 -11.29
CA GLU A 69 -18.59 -17.47 -12.73
C GLU A 69 -17.34 -18.23 -13.16
N LYS A 70 -17.47 -19.07 -14.19
CA LYS A 70 -16.33 -19.73 -14.82
C LYS A 70 -15.37 -18.65 -15.34
N LYS A 71 -14.17 -18.62 -14.80
CA LYS A 71 -13.15 -17.67 -15.28
C LYS A 71 -12.72 -18.09 -16.68
N PRO A 72 -12.50 -17.13 -17.60
CA PRO A 72 -11.95 -17.46 -18.89
C PRO A 72 -10.61 -18.17 -18.68
N GLU A 73 -10.45 -19.30 -19.34
CA GLU A 73 -9.16 -19.99 -19.39
C GLU A 73 -8.23 -19.13 -20.25
N TYR A 74 -7.40 -18.35 -19.59
CA TYR A 74 -6.30 -17.70 -20.30
C TYR A 74 -5.24 -18.76 -20.55
N ASN A 75 -5.04 -19.07 -21.81
CA ASN A 75 -3.96 -19.95 -22.26
C ASN A 75 -2.65 -19.16 -22.14
N TYR A 76 -2.19 -18.99 -20.91
CA TYR A 76 -0.88 -18.38 -20.65
C TYR A 76 0.18 -19.40 -21.06
N GLU A 77 0.84 -19.18 -22.17
CA GLU A 77 2.16 -19.77 -22.39
C GLU A 77 3.05 -19.29 -21.23
N LYS A 78 3.24 -20.17 -20.25
CA LYS A 78 4.13 -19.90 -19.12
C LYS A 78 5.48 -19.43 -19.65
N GLY A 79 5.88 -18.23 -19.31
CA GLY A 79 7.15 -17.63 -19.73
C GLY A 79 7.04 -16.52 -20.78
N LYS A 80 5.98 -16.47 -21.59
CA LYS A 80 5.83 -15.43 -22.64
C LYS A 80 5.34 -14.09 -22.11
N TYR A 81 4.57 -14.09 -21.00
CA TYR A 81 3.93 -12.89 -20.43
C TYR A 81 4.41 -12.54 -19.02
N PHE A 82 5.22 -13.39 -18.42
CA PHE A 82 5.86 -13.09 -17.13
C PHE A 82 7.35 -12.88 -17.41
N PRO A 83 7.85 -11.64 -17.27
CA PRO A 83 9.28 -11.43 -17.37
C PRO A 83 9.98 -12.33 -16.34
N GLU A 84 11.01 -13.03 -16.76
CA GLU A 84 11.89 -13.70 -15.82
C GLU A 84 12.45 -12.65 -14.87
N ASN A 85 12.18 -12.82 -13.58
CA ASN A 85 12.78 -11.95 -12.58
C ASN A 85 14.30 -12.20 -12.58
N LYS A 86 15.04 -11.32 -13.22
CA LYS A 86 16.48 -11.26 -13.03
C LYS A 86 16.73 -10.85 -11.59
N ASN A 87 17.42 -11.71 -10.85
CA ASN A 87 17.96 -11.32 -9.56
C ASN A 87 19.06 -10.28 -9.81
N ILE A 88 18.84 -9.05 -9.33
CA ILE A 88 19.86 -8.02 -9.37
C ILE A 88 20.92 -8.38 -8.32
N ALA A 89 22.15 -8.55 -8.77
CA ALA A 89 23.29 -8.82 -7.90
C ALA A 89 23.62 -7.56 -7.05
N LYS A 90 24.23 -7.76 -5.90
CA LYS A 90 24.64 -6.68 -5.00
C LYS A 90 25.49 -5.62 -5.70
N GLU A 91 26.49 -6.04 -6.47
CA GLU A 91 27.38 -5.11 -7.17
C GLU A 91 26.66 -4.34 -8.28
N GLU A 92 25.73 -4.97 -8.99
CA GLU A 92 24.90 -4.30 -9.98
C GLU A 92 24.03 -3.22 -9.33
N LEU A 93 23.38 -3.54 -8.20
CA LEU A 93 22.57 -2.55 -7.47
C LEU A 93 23.45 -1.40 -6.94
N ARG A 94 24.65 -1.70 -6.42
CA ARG A 94 25.59 -0.67 -5.95
C ARG A 94 25.97 0.27 -7.08
N ASN A 95 26.38 -0.25 -8.23
CA ASN A 95 26.73 0.55 -9.39
C ASN A 95 25.57 1.44 -9.85
N LEU A 96 24.32 0.93 -9.80
CA LEU A 96 23.14 1.73 -10.11
C LEU A 96 22.93 2.86 -9.08
N THR A 97 23.11 2.57 -7.78
CA THR A 97 22.91 3.59 -6.73
C THR A 97 23.96 4.68 -6.77
N GLU A 98 25.19 4.35 -7.12
CA GLU A 98 26.33 5.29 -7.26
C GLU A 98 26.28 6.08 -8.58
N SER A 99 25.52 5.60 -9.56
CA SER A 99 25.36 6.30 -10.85
C SER A 99 24.59 7.62 -10.67
N LYS A 100 24.85 8.61 -11.56
CA LYS A 100 24.10 9.87 -11.60
C LYS A 100 22.72 9.75 -12.26
N LYS A 101 22.33 8.53 -12.68
CA LYS A 101 21.07 8.29 -13.39
C LYS A 101 19.94 8.00 -12.41
N ASP A 102 18.80 8.58 -12.65
CA ASP A 102 17.55 8.19 -12.00
C ASP A 102 17.11 6.85 -12.55
N PHE A 103 16.44 6.05 -11.69
CA PHE A 103 15.92 4.75 -12.10
C PHE A 103 14.69 4.35 -11.32
N ILE A 104 13.93 3.45 -11.90
CA ILE A 104 12.84 2.70 -11.25
C ILE A 104 13.11 1.22 -11.48
N ILE A 105 13.18 0.46 -10.38
CA ILE A 105 13.33 -1.00 -10.40
C ILE A 105 12.06 -1.63 -9.82
N TRP A 106 11.34 -2.38 -10.63
CA TRP A 106 10.26 -3.21 -10.14
C TRP A 106 10.83 -4.49 -9.50
N ILE A 107 10.72 -4.61 -8.18
CA ILE A 107 11.24 -5.75 -7.40
C ILE A 107 10.28 -6.93 -7.45
N GLY A 108 8.99 -6.65 -7.58
CA GLY A 108 7.94 -7.66 -7.69
C GLY A 108 6.69 -7.32 -6.89
N HIS A 109 5.54 -7.77 -7.37
CA HIS A 109 4.22 -7.38 -6.89
C HIS A 109 4.07 -5.84 -6.91
N ASN A 110 3.83 -5.21 -5.79
CA ASN A 110 3.73 -3.74 -5.68
C ASN A 110 5.04 -3.07 -5.21
N THR A 111 6.09 -3.87 -5.00
CA THR A 111 7.36 -3.36 -4.47
C THR A 111 8.21 -2.75 -5.58
N THR A 112 8.54 -1.47 -5.42
CA THR A 112 9.33 -0.72 -6.40
C THR A 112 10.41 0.08 -5.68
N LEU A 113 11.64 0.02 -6.18
CA LEU A 113 12.75 0.87 -5.73
C LEU A 113 12.93 2.01 -6.74
N ILE A 114 12.92 3.24 -6.24
CA ILE A 114 13.03 4.47 -7.02
C ILE A 114 14.28 5.23 -6.57
N LYS A 115 15.08 5.70 -7.53
CA LYS A 115 16.10 6.70 -7.33
C LYS A 115 15.69 7.96 -8.09
N THR A 116 15.76 9.11 -7.41
CA THR A 116 15.67 10.43 -8.03
C THR A 116 16.69 11.36 -7.36
N GLY A 117 17.64 11.86 -8.16
CA GLY A 117 18.82 12.53 -7.66
C GLY A 117 19.60 11.67 -6.66
N GLU A 118 19.83 12.20 -5.48
CA GLU A 118 20.51 11.49 -4.37
C GLU A 118 19.52 10.78 -3.40
N HIS A 119 18.24 10.68 -3.75
CA HIS A 119 17.20 10.16 -2.88
C HIS A 119 16.72 8.80 -3.35
N PHE A 120 16.49 7.91 -2.38
CA PHE A 120 16.02 6.54 -2.61
C PHE A 120 14.73 6.28 -1.86
N PHE A 121 13.78 5.65 -2.57
CA PHE A 121 12.48 5.28 -2.04
C PHE A 121 12.17 3.82 -2.36
N LEU A 122 11.75 3.08 -1.34
CA LEU A 122 11.22 1.74 -1.49
C LEU A 122 9.71 1.77 -1.21
N CYS A 123 8.93 1.59 -2.26
CA CYS A 123 7.48 1.63 -2.19
C CYS A 123 6.93 0.25 -1.84
N ASP A 124 5.97 0.20 -0.91
CA ASP A 124 5.22 -0.99 -0.51
C ASP A 124 6.08 -2.26 -0.41
N PRO A 125 7.08 -2.33 0.50
CA PRO A 125 8.03 -3.41 0.56
C PRO A 125 7.40 -4.72 1.02
N VAL A 126 7.21 -5.66 0.08
CA VAL A 126 6.66 -6.99 0.31
C VAL A 126 7.64 -8.05 -0.20
N PHE A 127 8.34 -8.70 0.71
CA PHE A 127 9.32 -9.75 0.43
C PHE A 127 8.87 -11.13 0.93
N SER A 128 7.72 -11.22 1.59
CA SER A 128 7.15 -12.49 2.05
C SER A 128 6.77 -13.37 0.86
N GLU A 129 7.07 -14.66 0.93
CA GLU A 129 6.68 -15.64 -0.08
C GLU A 129 5.17 -15.88 -0.12
N LYS A 130 4.50 -15.65 1.00
CA LYS A 130 3.05 -15.85 1.16
C LYS A 130 2.43 -14.68 1.89
N ILE A 131 1.29 -14.24 1.37
CA ILE A 131 0.35 -13.35 2.04
C ILE A 131 -0.92 -14.15 2.30
N PHE A 132 -1.21 -14.45 3.57
CA PHE A 132 -2.23 -15.44 3.94
C PHE A 132 -2.02 -16.78 3.23
N PHE A 133 -2.99 -17.18 2.41
CA PHE A 133 -2.98 -18.44 1.64
C PHE A 133 -2.41 -18.27 0.23
N THR A 134 -2.22 -17.03 -0.23
CA THR A 134 -1.73 -16.72 -1.57
C THR A 134 -0.21 -16.75 -1.59
N LYS A 135 0.35 -17.67 -2.35
CA LYS A 135 1.78 -17.74 -2.61
C LYS A 135 2.13 -16.83 -3.79
N ARG A 136 3.26 -16.18 -3.69
CA ARG A 136 3.86 -15.39 -4.77
C ARG A 136 4.19 -16.29 -5.98
N HIS A 137 3.89 -15.83 -7.19
CA HIS A 137 4.20 -16.57 -8.43
C HIS A 137 5.68 -16.52 -8.79
N THR A 138 6.31 -15.37 -8.56
CA THR A 138 7.73 -15.13 -8.88
C THR A 138 8.49 -14.75 -7.62
N LYS A 139 9.79 -15.04 -7.56
CA LYS A 139 10.66 -14.53 -6.51
C LYS A 139 10.82 -13.01 -6.64
N THR A 140 11.22 -12.34 -5.58
CA THR A 140 11.57 -10.92 -5.62
C THR A 140 12.88 -10.75 -6.41
N GLY A 141 12.95 -9.71 -7.24
CA GLY A 141 14.15 -9.40 -8.04
C GLY A 141 15.36 -8.92 -7.21
N ILE A 142 15.13 -8.52 -5.95
CA ILE A 142 16.18 -8.14 -5.01
C ILE A 142 15.86 -8.76 -3.65
N ASP A 143 16.85 -9.36 -2.98
CA ASP A 143 16.70 -9.84 -1.59
C ASP A 143 16.83 -8.66 -0.61
N PRO A 144 16.03 -8.58 0.47
CA PRO A 144 16.15 -7.54 1.50
C PRO A 144 17.56 -7.47 2.13
N VAL A 145 18.31 -8.56 2.18
CA VAL A 145 19.69 -8.55 2.68
C VAL A 145 20.57 -7.69 1.78
N ILE A 146 20.41 -7.78 0.45
CA ILE A 146 21.15 -6.95 -0.51
C ILE A 146 20.80 -5.48 -0.30
N LEU A 147 19.53 -5.14 -0.12
CA LEU A 147 19.11 -3.77 0.20
C LEU A 147 19.77 -3.26 1.48
N ASN A 148 19.78 -4.08 2.54
CA ASN A 148 20.40 -3.72 3.82
C ASN A 148 21.91 -3.45 3.71
N GLU A 149 22.60 -4.17 2.82
CA GLU A 149 24.04 -4.00 2.60
C GLU A 149 24.36 -2.81 1.71
N VAL A 150 23.57 -2.58 0.66
CA VAL A 150 23.79 -1.47 -0.27
C VAL A 150 23.44 -0.14 0.37
N PHE A 151 22.35 -0.09 1.14
CA PHE A 151 21.87 1.15 1.76
C PHE A 151 22.32 1.35 3.22
N LYS A 152 23.35 0.63 3.67
CA LYS A 152 23.85 0.76 5.06
C LYS A 152 24.33 2.17 5.41
N ASP A 153 24.90 2.88 4.45
CA ASP A 153 25.49 4.22 4.59
C ASP A 153 24.68 5.30 3.84
N SER A 154 23.53 4.94 3.26
CA SER A 154 22.65 5.83 2.51
C SER A 154 21.23 5.80 3.08
N LYS A 155 20.48 6.89 2.89
CA LYS A 155 19.09 6.97 3.35
C LYS A 155 18.15 6.27 2.37
N LEU A 156 17.61 5.12 2.76
CA LEU A 156 16.52 4.45 2.07
C LEU A 156 15.19 4.80 2.75
N ASN A 157 14.38 5.61 2.10
CA ASN A 157 13.05 5.99 2.58
C ASN A 157 12.01 4.93 2.17
N ILE A 158 11.00 4.76 2.99
CA ILE A 158 9.90 3.82 2.73
C ILE A 158 8.62 4.61 2.46
N LEU A 159 7.91 4.27 1.39
CA LEU A 159 6.58 4.79 1.09
C LEU A 159 5.56 3.66 1.21
N ILE A 160 4.53 3.85 2.03
CA ILE A 160 3.42 2.90 2.18
C ILE A 160 2.15 3.54 1.63
N THR A 161 1.53 2.92 0.64
CA THR A 161 0.32 3.46 -0.01
C THR A 161 -0.94 3.22 0.81
N HIS A 162 -1.04 2.07 1.47
CA HIS A 162 -2.17 1.73 2.35
C HIS A 162 -1.87 0.47 3.19
N ASN A 163 -2.82 0.07 4.02
CA ASN A 163 -2.62 -0.96 5.03
C ASN A 163 -2.91 -2.40 4.59
N HIS A 164 -3.24 -2.70 3.34
CA HIS A 164 -3.44 -4.09 2.91
C HIS A 164 -2.17 -4.92 3.11
N TYR A 165 -2.33 -6.23 3.28
CA TYR A 165 -1.21 -7.11 3.65
C TYR A 165 -0.17 -7.28 2.54
N ASP A 166 -0.58 -7.08 1.30
CA ASP A 166 0.25 -7.12 0.09
C ASP A 166 0.87 -5.76 -0.27
N HIS A 167 0.72 -4.75 0.60
CA HIS A 167 1.39 -3.44 0.54
C HIS A 167 2.13 -3.14 1.85
N LEU A 168 1.53 -3.40 2.99
CA LEU A 168 2.15 -3.26 4.31
C LEU A 168 2.47 -4.65 4.88
N ASP A 169 3.60 -5.21 4.51
CA ASP A 169 4.09 -6.48 5.04
C ASP A 169 5.02 -6.26 6.24
N MET A 170 4.50 -6.45 7.44
CA MET A 170 5.24 -6.25 8.68
C MET A 170 6.46 -7.18 8.81
N LYS A 171 6.43 -8.38 8.19
CA LYS A 171 7.58 -9.28 8.19
C LYS A 171 8.71 -8.72 7.33
N SER A 172 8.37 -8.14 6.19
CA SER A 172 9.31 -7.48 5.30
C SER A 172 9.94 -6.25 5.95
N LEU A 173 9.12 -5.37 6.54
CA LEU A 173 9.64 -4.19 7.25
C LEU A 173 10.60 -4.55 8.39
N LYS A 174 10.34 -5.63 9.13
CA LYS A 174 11.24 -6.11 10.20
C LYS A 174 12.56 -6.69 9.71
N ARG A 175 12.63 -7.15 8.45
CA ARG A 175 13.85 -7.64 7.81
C ARG A 175 14.72 -6.53 7.25
N LEU A 176 14.12 -5.36 6.98
CA LEU A 176 14.82 -4.19 6.47
C LEU A 176 15.49 -3.40 7.61
N LYS A 177 16.73 -3.00 7.39
CA LYS A 177 17.41 -1.96 8.16
C LYS A 177 17.05 -0.62 7.54
N ILE A 178 15.98 0.00 8.04
CA ILE A 178 15.46 1.23 7.48
C ILE A 178 16.36 2.39 7.93
N THR A 179 17.13 2.95 7.01
CA THR A 179 18.10 4.02 7.27
C THR A 179 17.51 5.42 7.10
N GLY A 180 16.40 5.53 6.37
CA GLY A 180 15.64 6.76 6.14
C GLY A 180 14.35 6.84 6.95
N SER A 181 13.43 7.64 6.45
CA SER A 181 12.10 7.87 7.03
C SER A 181 11.05 6.93 6.42
N ILE A 182 9.96 6.71 7.15
CA ILE A 182 8.77 6.02 6.64
C ILE A 182 7.64 7.04 6.49
N TYR A 183 7.11 7.15 5.28
CA TYR A 183 5.92 7.94 4.96
C TYR A 183 4.75 6.99 4.75
N LEU A 184 3.62 7.29 5.37
CA LEU A 184 2.47 6.39 5.37
C LEU A 184 1.16 7.16 5.56
N PRO A 185 0.01 6.59 5.18
CA PRO A 185 -1.27 7.23 5.34
C PRO A 185 -1.68 7.37 6.81
N ALA A 186 -2.48 8.38 7.09
CA ALA A 186 -3.08 8.59 8.41
C ALA A 186 -3.77 7.33 8.94
N GLY A 187 -3.55 7.02 10.22
CA GLY A 187 -4.09 5.85 10.91
C GLY A 187 -3.31 4.54 10.70
N VAL A 188 -2.18 4.54 9.95
CA VAL A 188 -1.35 3.35 9.71
C VAL A 188 -0.23 3.20 10.75
N LYS A 189 0.32 4.31 11.29
CA LYS A 189 1.47 4.30 12.23
C LYS A 189 1.28 3.35 13.42
N LYS A 190 0.07 3.24 13.94
CA LYS A 190 -0.27 2.33 15.04
C LYS A 190 -0.01 0.84 14.75
N LEU A 191 0.14 0.47 13.46
CA LEU A 191 0.48 -0.90 13.02
C LEU A 191 1.98 -1.18 13.05
N LEU A 192 2.84 -0.15 13.03
CA LEU A 192 4.29 -0.27 12.89
C LEU A 192 5.01 -0.55 14.22
N LYS A 193 4.39 -1.34 15.09
CA LYS A 193 5.02 -1.69 16.38
C LYS A 193 6.33 -2.47 16.17
N GLY A 194 7.40 -1.96 16.80
CA GLY A 194 8.73 -2.57 16.72
C GLY A 194 9.44 -2.36 15.37
N ILE A 195 9.03 -1.38 14.60
CA ILE A 195 9.76 -0.89 13.43
C ILE A 195 10.55 0.35 13.84
N ASN A 196 11.85 0.33 13.55
CA ASN A 196 12.75 1.46 13.77
C ASN A 196 13.04 2.15 12.43
N ALA A 197 12.95 3.47 12.41
CA ALA A 197 13.30 4.33 11.29
C ALA A 197 13.78 5.67 11.83
N ALA A 198 14.44 6.48 11.01
CA ALA A 198 14.85 7.84 11.42
C ALA A 198 13.63 8.68 11.81
N GLU A 199 12.55 8.55 11.08
CA GLU A 199 11.27 9.19 11.36
C GLU A 199 10.11 8.36 10.79
N ILE A 200 8.92 8.45 11.40
CA ILE A 200 7.68 7.84 10.88
C ILE A 200 6.62 8.94 10.79
N LYS A 201 6.30 9.36 9.57
CA LYS A 201 5.32 10.42 9.27
C LYS A 201 4.03 9.88 8.68
N GLU A 202 2.91 10.22 9.28
CA GLU A 202 1.58 10.02 8.70
C GLU A 202 1.17 11.23 7.88
N LEU A 203 0.55 10.98 6.73
CA LEU A 203 0.06 11.99 5.81
C LEU A 203 -1.43 11.77 5.52
N GLY A 204 -2.17 12.86 5.55
CA GLY A 204 -3.52 12.95 4.99
C GLY A 204 -3.47 13.22 3.48
N TRP A 205 -4.61 13.11 2.79
CA TRP A 205 -4.69 13.52 1.40
C TRP A 205 -4.38 15.01 1.23
N TRP A 206 -3.61 15.34 0.20
CA TRP A 206 -3.13 16.68 -0.15
C TRP A 206 -2.05 17.22 0.80
N GLU A 207 -1.72 16.47 1.84
CA GLU A 207 -0.58 16.82 2.69
C GLU A 207 0.73 16.45 2.01
N HIS A 208 1.77 17.19 2.35
CA HIS A 208 3.12 16.94 1.86
C HIS A 208 4.15 17.05 2.96
N VAL A 209 5.31 16.54 2.67
CA VAL A 209 6.53 16.69 3.48
C VAL A 209 7.65 17.18 2.60
N GLU A 210 8.36 18.19 3.06
CA GLU A 210 9.63 18.59 2.47
C GLU A 210 10.76 17.75 3.07
N SER A 211 11.65 17.24 2.22
CA SER A 211 12.81 16.43 2.60
C SER A 211 14.00 16.84 1.74
N GLY A 212 14.78 17.79 2.21
CA GLY A 212 15.82 18.44 1.41
C GLY A 212 15.22 19.19 0.24
N SER A 213 15.66 18.87 -0.97
CA SER A 213 15.15 19.44 -2.22
C SER A 213 13.90 18.74 -2.77
N LEU A 214 13.36 17.76 -2.05
CA LEU A 214 12.19 17.02 -2.46
C LEU A 214 10.94 17.46 -1.72
N LYS A 215 9.82 17.45 -2.44
CA LYS A 215 8.49 17.53 -1.86
C LYS A 215 7.73 16.23 -2.12
N ILE A 216 7.36 15.55 -1.06
CA ILE A 216 6.65 14.26 -1.09
C ILE A 216 5.19 14.53 -0.78
N ASN A 217 4.34 14.49 -1.79
CA ASN A 217 2.91 14.71 -1.67
C ASN A 217 2.17 13.39 -1.53
N PHE A 218 1.14 13.35 -0.69
CA PHE A 218 0.24 12.21 -0.58
C PHE A 218 -1.12 12.57 -1.18
N LEU A 219 -1.52 11.85 -2.21
CA LEU A 219 -2.69 12.15 -3.03
C LEU A 219 -3.78 11.08 -2.90
N PRO A 220 -5.06 11.47 -3.09
CA PRO A 220 -6.16 10.54 -3.03
C PRO A 220 -6.11 9.51 -4.16
N ALA A 221 -6.53 8.30 -3.84
CA ALA A 221 -6.76 7.21 -4.79
C ALA A 221 -8.12 6.54 -4.50
N GLN A 222 -8.73 5.95 -5.52
CA GLN A 222 -9.98 5.20 -5.37
C GLN A 222 -9.68 3.80 -4.85
N HIS A 223 -9.71 3.61 -3.54
CA HIS A 223 -9.40 2.33 -2.89
C HIS A 223 -10.11 2.19 -1.54
N TYR A 224 -9.59 1.38 -0.65
CA TYR A 224 -10.04 1.20 0.73
C TYR A 224 -8.91 0.64 1.59
N SER A 225 -9.04 0.71 2.90
CA SER A 225 -8.14 0.07 3.85
C SER A 225 -8.86 -1.01 4.66
N HIS A 226 -8.16 -2.11 4.92
CA HIS A 226 -8.67 -3.18 5.76
C HIS A 226 -7.57 -4.11 6.26
N ARG A 227 -7.64 -4.46 7.55
CA ARG A 227 -6.87 -5.56 8.17
C ARG A 227 -7.75 -6.27 9.19
N ILE A 228 -7.47 -7.55 9.49
CA ILE A 228 -8.22 -8.33 10.48
C ILE A 228 -8.24 -7.63 11.85
N SER A 229 -7.13 -6.98 12.22
CA SER A 229 -7.00 -6.23 13.49
C SER A 229 -7.63 -4.84 13.48
N GLN A 230 -8.18 -4.39 12.36
CA GLN A 230 -8.74 -3.05 12.20
C GLN A 230 -10.09 -3.10 11.49
N SER A 231 -11.00 -2.19 11.84
CA SER A 231 -12.22 -2.00 11.06
C SER A 231 -11.88 -1.48 9.66
N LYS A 232 -12.75 -1.78 8.69
CA LYS A 232 -12.62 -1.25 7.33
C LYS A 232 -12.55 0.28 7.35
N ASN A 233 -11.65 0.83 6.53
CA ASN A 233 -11.46 2.26 6.36
C ASN A 233 -11.06 3.02 7.63
N SER A 234 -10.46 2.34 8.63
CA SER A 234 -9.93 2.99 9.84
C SER A 234 -8.52 3.57 9.68
N SER A 235 -7.95 3.47 8.50
CA SER A 235 -6.76 4.17 8.05
C SER A 235 -6.96 4.65 6.62
N LEU A 236 -6.23 5.68 6.23
CA LEU A 236 -6.30 6.24 4.90
C LEU A 236 -5.55 5.35 3.88
N TRP A 237 -5.69 5.66 2.59
CA TRP A 237 -5.00 5.07 1.45
C TRP A 237 -4.75 6.17 0.41
N GLY A 238 -3.77 5.99 -0.47
CA GLY A 238 -3.47 6.98 -1.48
C GLY A 238 -2.28 6.60 -2.35
N SER A 239 -1.76 7.59 -3.05
CA SER A 239 -0.57 7.53 -3.89
C SER A 239 0.40 8.64 -3.52
N TYR A 240 1.65 8.50 -3.94
CA TYR A 240 2.67 9.52 -3.74
C TYR A 240 3.05 10.19 -5.05
N VAL A 241 3.27 11.50 -4.99
CA VAL A 241 3.97 12.26 -6.01
C VAL A 241 5.20 12.87 -5.37
N ILE A 242 6.36 12.59 -5.94
CA ILE A 242 7.64 13.12 -5.51
C ILE A 242 8.02 14.20 -6.52
N GLU A 243 8.02 15.44 -6.06
CA GLU A 243 8.49 16.58 -6.84
C GLU A 243 9.96 16.82 -6.55
N THR A 244 10.75 17.04 -7.58
CA THR A 244 12.18 17.39 -7.50
C THR A 244 12.37 18.84 -7.93
N GLU A 245 13.59 19.41 -7.74
CA GLU A 245 13.89 20.77 -8.20
C GLU A 245 13.76 20.93 -9.73
N ASN A 246 13.77 19.85 -10.47
CA ASN A 246 13.67 19.85 -11.94
C ASN A 246 12.26 19.48 -12.45
N GLY A 247 11.26 19.38 -11.58
CA GLY A 247 9.84 19.03 -11.89
C GLY A 247 9.44 17.66 -11.44
#